data_123380b4f6c3fa74b8075a6763d33133
#
_entry.id   123380b4f6c3fa74b8075a6763d33133
#
_cell.length_a   1.000
_cell.length_b   1.000
_cell.length_c   1.000
_cell.angle_alpha   90.00
_cell.angle_beta   90.00
_cell.angle_gamma   90.00
#
_symmetry.space_group_name_H-M   'P 1'
#
loop_
_entity.id
_entity.type
_entity.pdbx_description
1 polymer ?
#
loop_
_entity_poly.entity_id
_entity_poly.type
_entity_poly.pdbx_seq_one_letter_code
_entity_poly.pdbx_strand_id
1 'polypeptide(L)'
;MKYNQLGKTDLKVSELSFGTWAIGGSWGNTSDEEALKALERAMDAGVNFFDTADVYGDGHSEELLAKATKGKESEIHIASKFCRAGDIHDPATYSEESVTAYLENSLKRLQRDQLDLYQIHCPPFEILKDGRVFEVLDKLKQQGKIRYYGVSVETVEEGLFCLEKENVSSLQVIFNMLRQKPLEELFPTAKQKGVGIIARVPLASGLLTGKFTTDHQFETDDHRQFNKDGEAFNVGETFGGLPFEKGVALSNQLSWVAEDRGNRTRAALKWIMQQEGVSTVIPGFKNVRQVEDNLQAVEVPHFTQDELEKIRVFYKNEVHEHIRGRY
;
A
#
# COMPACT_ATOMS: atom_id res chain seq x y z
N MET A 1 -3.19 8.09 -17.94
CA MET A 1 -3.05 6.94 -17.03
C MET A 1 -2.48 5.76 -17.79
N LYS A 2 -1.38 5.17 -17.30
CA LYS A 2 -0.80 3.94 -17.83
C LYS A 2 -1.31 2.75 -16.99
N TYR A 3 -1.43 1.58 -17.61
CA TYR A 3 -1.83 0.35 -16.93
C TYR A 3 -0.72 -0.69 -17.00
N ASN A 4 -0.36 -1.25 -15.88
CA ASN A 4 0.64 -2.30 -15.78
C ASN A 4 -0.04 -3.63 -15.42
N GLN A 5 0.52 -4.74 -15.86
CA GLN A 5 0.07 -6.05 -15.42
C GLN A 5 0.53 -6.29 -13.97
N LEU A 6 -0.36 -6.79 -13.11
CA LEU A 6 -0.01 -7.14 -11.75
C LEU A 6 0.65 -8.53 -11.72
N GLY A 7 1.96 -8.53 -11.91
CA GLY A 7 2.72 -9.78 -12.01
C GLY A 7 2.23 -10.70 -13.14
N LYS A 8 2.10 -11.99 -12.85
CA LYS A 8 1.59 -13.03 -13.79
C LYS A 8 0.06 -13.15 -13.84
N THR A 9 -0.67 -12.23 -13.20
CA THR A 9 -2.14 -12.20 -13.22
C THR A 9 -2.65 -11.63 -14.54
N ASP A 10 -3.96 -11.73 -14.81
CA ASP A 10 -4.63 -11.02 -15.92
C ASP A 10 -5.11 -9.61 -15.51
N LEU A 11 -4.84 -9.18 -14.26
CA LEU A 11 -5.22 -7.87 -13.77
C LEU A 11 -4.30 -6.79 -14.38
N LYS A 12 -4.87 -5.90 -15.17
CA LYS A 12 -4.24 -4.67 -15.63
C LYS A 12 -4.65 -3.54 -14.70
N VAL A 13 -3.72 -3.10 -13.85
CA VAL A 13 -3.95 -2.09 -12.82
C VAL A 13 -3.34 -0.75 -13.22
N SER A 14 -3.99 0.34 -12.89
CA SER A 14 -3.45 1.69 -13.08
C SER A 14 -2.11 1.85 -12.35
N GLU A 15 -1.13 2.49 -13.00
CA GLU A 15 0.20 2.71 -12.40
C GLU A 15 0.16 3.51 -11.10
N LEU A 16 -0.86 4.39 -10.99
CA LEU A 16 -1.25 5.08 -9.77
C LEU A 16 -2.66 4.63 -9.43
N SER A 17 -2.81 4.01 -8.29
CA SER A 17 -4.04 3.49 -7.70
C SER A 17 -4.26 4.14 -6.34
N PHE A 18 -5.22 3.68 -5.54
CA PHE A 18 -5.47 4.32 -4.26
C PHE A 18 -5.65 3.33 -3.13
N GLY A 19 -5.01 3.63 -1.97
CA GLY A 19 -5.29 3.00 -0.69
C GLY A 19 -6.42 3.73 0.04
N THR A 20 -7.34 2.98 0.61
CA THR A 20 -8.56 3.52 1.21
C THR A 20 -8.54 3.55 2.74
N TRP A 21 -7.37 3.35 3.36
CA TRP A 21 -7.23 3.41 4.81
C TRP A 21 -7.69 4.77 5.38
N ALA A 22 -7.32 5.87 4.71
CA ALA A 22 -7.63 7.21 5.19
C ALA A 22 -9.13 7.53 5.20
N ILE A 23 -9.93 6.92 4.34
CA ILE A 23 -11.39 7.12 4.29
C ILE A 23 -12.15 6.15 5.19
N GLY A 24 -11.48 5.13 5.75
CA GLY A 24 -12.06 4.24 6.76
C GLY A 24 -12.17 4.86 8.16
N GLY A 25 -11.60 6.06 8.40
CA GLY A 25 -11.79 6.80 9.66
C GLY A 25 -10.57 6.89 10.58
N SER A 26 -9.42 6.26 10.26
CA SER A 26 -8.23 6.24 11.13
C SER A 26 -7.23 7.40 10.93
N TRP A 27 -7.61 8.42 10.16
CA TRP A 27 -6.76 9.56 9.78
C TRP A 27 -7.43 10.91 10.06
N GLY A 28 -8.32 10.98 11.07
CA GLY A 28 -9.17 12.13 11.35
C GLY A 28 -10.42 12.15 10.46
N ASN A 29 -11.34 13.10 10.71
CA ASN A 29 -12.68 13.13 10.12
C ASN A 29 -12.65 13.32 8.59
N THR A 30 -13.25 12.39 7.88
CA THR A 30 -13.64 12.50 6.48
C THR A 30 -15.11 12.10 6.39
N SER A 31 -15.95 12.89 5.74
CA SER A 31 -17.34 12.50 5.53
C SER A 31 -17.46 11.45 4.42
N ASP A 32 -18.44 10.57 4.54
CA ASP A 32 -18.76 9.60 3.48
C ASP A 32 -18.99 10.26 2.13
N GLU A 33 -19.64 11.42 2.13
CA GLU A 33 -19.91 12.17 0.90
C GLU A 33 -18.61 12.63 0.21
N GLU A 34 -17.66 13.16 0.98
CA GLU A 34 -16.34 13.54 0.42
C GLU A 34 -15.54 12.32 -0.05
N ALA A 35 -15.57 11.22 0.71
CA ALA A 35 -14.93 9.97 0.34
C ALA A 35 -15.50 9.41 -0.96
N LEU A 36 -16.81 9.34 -1.12
CA LEU A 36 -17.49 8.86 -2.32
C LEU A 36 -17.17 9.75 -3.54
N LYS A 37 -17.23 11.08 -3.41
CA LYS A 37 -16.83 12.01 -4.48
C LYS A 37 -15.37 11.81 -4.89
N ALA A 38 -14.49 11.56 -3.93
CA ALA A 38 -13.08 11.32 -4.21
C ALA A 38 -12.86 9.97 -4.93
N LEU A 39 -13.56 8.90 -4.54
CA LEU A 39 -13.53 7.61 -5.24
C LEU A 39 -14.06 7.74 -6.68
N GLU A 40 -15.21 8.40 -6.88
CA GLU A 40 -15.76 8.64 -8.20
C GLU A 40 -14.79 9.44 -9.08
N ARG A 41 -14.20 10.52 -8.54
CA ARG A 41 -13.20 11.33 -9.27
C ARG A 41 -11.97 10.52 -9.68
N ALA A 42 -11.51 9.60 -8.81
CA ALA A 42 -10.39 8.72 -9.14
C ALA A 42 -10.75 7.77 -10.30
N MET A 43 -11.93 7.14 -10.27
CA MET A 43 -12.40 6.27 -11.34
C MET A 43 -12.58 7.02 -12.66
N ASP A 44 -13.14 8.21 -12.65
CA ASP A 44 -13.32 9.06 -13.83
C ASP A 44 -11.97 9.46 -14.48
N ALA A 45 -10.91 9.50 -13.69
CA ALA A 45 -9.54 9.73 -14.18
C ALA A 45 -8.83 8.45 -14.68
N GLY A 46 -9.52 7.30 -14.67
CA GLY A 46 -9.01 6.02 -15.14
C GLY A 46 -8.30 5.19 -14.07
N VAL A 47 -8.44 5.51 -12.79
CA VAL A 47 -7.99 4.61 -11.71
C VAL A 47 -8.94 3.42 -11.66
N ASN A 48 -8.37 2.21 -11.74
CA ASN A 48 -9.16 0.98 -11.77
C ASN A 48 -8.76 -0.05 -10.70
N PHE A 49 -7.88 0.32 -9.77
CA PHE A 49 -7.48 -0.55 -8.67
C PHE A 49 -7.54 0.19 -7.33
N PHE A 50 -8.22 -0.40 -6.36
CA PHE A 50 -8.36 0.13 -5.01
C PHE A 50 -7.94 -0.92 -3.99
N ASP A 51 -7.11 -0.50 -3.02
CA ASP A 51 -6.63 -1.35 -1.94
C ASP A 51 -7.32 -0.97 -0.62
N THR A 52 -8.01 -1.92 -0.02
CA THR A 52 -8.70 -1.79 1.26
C THR A 52 -8.26 -2.89 2.24
N ALA A 53 -8.91 -2.99 3.39
CA ALA A 53 -8.80 -4.09 4.33
C ALA A 53 -10.07 -4.18 5.21
N ASP A 54 -10.31 -5.37 5.78
CA ASP A 54 -11.41 -5.65 6.70
C ASP A 54 -11.40 -4.76 7.96
N VAL A 55 -10.20 -4.36 8.43
CA VAL A 55 -10.02 -3.52 9.63
C VAL A 55 -10.06 -2.01 9.34
N TYR A 56 -10.15 -1.57 8.10
CA TYR A 56 -10.18 -0.13 7.80
C TYR A 56 -11.56 0.44 8.14
N GLY A 57 -11.64 1.07 9.34
CA GLY A 57 -12.89 1.54 9.91
C GLY A 57 -13.87 0.41 10.23
N ASP A 58 -13.36 -0.76 10.64
CA ASP A 58 -14.17 -1.95 10.92
C ASP A 58 -15.07 -2.34 9.72
N GLY A 59 -14.46 -2.33 8.52
CA GLY A 59 -15.13 -2.64 7.26
C GLY A 59 -15.80 -1.45 6.55
N HIS A 60 -15.87 -0.28 7.16
CA HIS A 60 -16.51 0.90 6.56
C HIS A 60 -15.87 1.29 5.21
N SER A 61 -14.55 1.16 5.09
CA SER A 61 -13.84 1.38 3.82
C SER A 61 -14.32 0.44 2.69
N GLU A 62 -14.60 -0.82 3.00
CA GLU A 62 -15.16 -1.79 2.04
C GLU A 62 -16.59 -1.40 1.64
N GLU A 63 -17.42 -0.93 2.57
CA GLU A 63 -18.79 -0.45 2.28
C GLU A 63 -18.81 0.80 1.39
N LEU A 64 -17.87 1.73 1.60
CA LEU A 64 -17.71 2.91 0.74
C LEU A 64 -17.32 2.51 -0.69
N LEU A 65 -16.38 1.54 -0.82
CA LEU A 65 -16.00 1.00 -2.13
C LEU A 65 -17.20 0.31 -2.81
N ALA A 66 -17.99 -0.48 -2.10
CA ALA A 66 -19.18 -1.11 -2.66
C ALA A 66 -20.15 -0.07 -3.23
N LYS A 67 -20.41 1.02 -2.49
CA LYS A 67 -21.27 2.12 -2.94
C LYS A 67 -20.70 2.80 -4.19
N ALA A 68 -19.40 3.14 -4.19
CA ALA A 68 -18.75 3.87 -5.27
C ALA A 68 -18.60 3.05 -6.56
N THR A 69 -18.40 1.72 -6.44
CA THR A 69 -18.13 0.83 -7.59
C THR A 69 -19.40 0.14 -8.12
N LYS A 70 -20.57 0.45 -7.58
CA LYS A 70 -21.84 -0.15 -8.01
C LYS A 70 -22.09 0.08 -9.51
N GLY A 71 -22.27 -1.01 -10.25
CA GLY A 71 -22.45 -1.00 -11.70
C GLY A 71 -21.17 -0.89 -12.51
N LYS A 72 -19.98 -0.87 -11.86
CA LYS A 72 -18.64 -0.84 -12.47
C LYS A 72 -17.79 -2.06 -12.05
N GLU A 73 -18.42 -3.13 -11.56
CA GLU A 73 -17.75 -4.27 -10.94
C GLU A 73 -16.77 -4.99 -11.88
N SER A 74 -17.03 -4.99 -13.19
CA SER A 74 -16.15 -5.58 -14.20
C SER A 74 -14.97 -4.68 -14.61
N GLU A 75 -15.01 -3.40 -14.27
CA GLU A 75 -13.99 -2.42 -14.66
C GLU A 75 -13.02 -2.12 -13.52
N ILE A 76 -13.46 -2.30 -12.28
CA ILE A 76 -12.74 -1.92 -11.07
C ILE A 76 -12.28 -3.16 -10.31
N HIS A 77 -10.97 -3.26 -10.11
CA HIS A 77 -10.33 -4.29 -9.31
C HIS A 77 -10.21 -3.85 -7.85
N ILE A 78 -10.56 -4.72 -6.93
CA ILE A 78 -10.46 -4.49 -5.50
C ILE A 78 -9.52 -5.50 -4.87
N ALA A 79 -8.55 -4.98 -4.11
CA ALA A 79 -7.76 -5.76 -3.18
C ALA A 79 -8.26 -5.53 -1.76
N SER A 80 -8.53 -6.60 -1.00
CA SER A 80 -8.77 -6.52 0.43
C SER A 80 -7.79 -7.40 1.21
N LYS A 81 -7.80 -7.29 2.53
CA LYS A 81 -6.83 -7.96 3.40
C LYS A 81 -7.52 -8.55 4.61
N PHE A 82 -6.87 -9.52 5.26
CA PHE A 82 -7.36 -10.19 6.47
C PHE A 82 -6.24 -10.41 7.49
N CYS A 83 -6.60 -10.94 8.61
CA CYS A 83 -5.90 -11.36 9.81
C CYS A 83 -5.82 -10.31 10.92
N ARG A 84 -5.79 -9.02 10.63
CA ARG A 84 -5.65 -7.99 11.67
C ARG A 84 -6.92 -7.75 12.50
N ALA A 85 -8.07 -8.30 12.08
CA ALA A 85 -9.27 -8.32 12.90
C ALA A 85 -9.20 -9.35 14.06
N GLY A 86 -8.28 -10.31 13.96
CA GLY A 86 -7.95 -11.27 15.02
C GLY A 86 -6.60 -10.99 15.67
N ASP A 87 -6.18 -11.87 16.57
CA ASP A 87 -4.81 -11.88 17.07
C ASP A 87 -3.88 -12.43 15.98
N ILE A 88 -3.02 -11.58 15.43
CA ILE A 88 -2.09 -11.97 14.37
C ILE A 88 -1.06 -13.02 14.80
N HIS A 89 -0.83 -13.19 16.09
CA HIS A 89 0.08 -14.20 16.65
C HIS A 89 -0.59 -15.55 16.94
N ASP A 90 -1.93 -15.59 16.94
CA ASP A 90 -2.67 -16.85 17.12
C ASP A 90 -2.79 -17.59 15.77
N PRO A 91 -2.24 -18.82 15.64
CA PRO A 91 -2.41 -19.64 14.45
C PRO A 91 -3.87 -19.90 14.06
N ALA A 92 -4.82 -19.85 15.02
CA ALA A 92 -6.24 -20.01 14.75
C ALA A 92 -6.81 -18.90 13.86
N THR A 93 -6.22 -17.69 13.89
CA THR A 93 -6.58 -16.56 13.00
C THR A 93 -6.39 -16.93 11.52
N TYR A 94 -5.50 -17.87 11.22
CA TYR A 94 -5.16 -18.32 9.87
C TYR A 94 -5.78 -19.68 9.52
N SER A 95 -6.66 -20.21 10.36
CA SER A 95 -7.40 -21.45 10.06
C SER A 95 -8.33 -21.26 8.86
N GLU A 96 -8.68 -22.37 8.19
CA GLU A 96 -9.62 -22.35 7.06
C GLU A 96 -10.97 -21.70 7.45
N GLU A 97 -11.46 -22.01 8.65
CA GLU A 97 -12.69 -21.43 9.19
C GLU A 97 -12.59 -19.91 9.34
N SER A 98 -11.54 -19.42 10.02
CA SER A 98 -11.35 -18.00 10.27
C SER A 98 -11.12 -17.19 8.99
N VAL A 99 -10.25 -17.67 8.09
CA VAL A 99 -9.94 -16.98 6.83
C VAL A 99 -11.17 -16.95 5.92
N THR A 100 -11.94 -18.04 5.88
CA THR A 100 -13.21 -18.08 5.14
C THR A 100 -14.21 -17.07 5.71
N ALA A 101 -14.35 -17.00 7.03
CA ALA A 101 -15.25 -16.04 7.68
C ALA A 101 -14.85 -14.58 7.40
N TYR A 102 -13.56 -14.23 7.47
CA TYR A 102 -13.08 -12.90 7.09
C TYR A 102 -13.42 -12.58 5.63
N LEU A 103 -13.17 -13.50 4.70
CA LEU A 103 -13.47 -13.32 3.28
C LEU A 103 -14.96 -13.13 3.03
N GLU A 104 -15.81 -13.98 3.57
CA GLU A 104 -17.27 -13.88 3.39
C GLU A 104 -17.82 -12.54 3.92
N ASN A 105 -17.30 -12.07 5.07
CA ASN A 105 -17.65 -10.78 5.61
C ASN A 105 -17.20 -9.62 4.68
N SER A 106 -16.00 -9.69 4.12
CA SER A 106 -15.50 -8.72 3.15
C SER A 106 -16.31 -8.73 1.86
N LEU A 107 -16.63 -9.91 1.30
CA LEU A 107 -17.46 -10.05 0.10
C LEU A 107 -18.87 -9.46 0.32
N LYS A 108 -19.46 -9.69 1.51
CA LYS A 108 -20.75 -9.12 1.87
C LYS A 108 -20.72 -7.60 1.94
N ARG A 109 -19.69 -6.99 2.57
CA ARG A 109 -19.53 -5.54 2.66
C ARG A 109 -19.25 -4.91 1.29
N LEU A 110 -18.41 -5.56 0.49
CA LEU A 110 -18.08 -5.14 -0.88
C LEU A 110 -19.21 -5.40 -1.90
N GLN A 111 -20.24 -6.16 -1.52
CA GLN A 111 -21.33 -6.61 -2.41
C GLN A 111 -20.79 -7.29 -3.67
N ARG A 112 -19.83 -8.20 -3.51
CA ARG A 112 -19.21 -8.97 -4.58
C ARG A 112 -19.25 -10.46 -4.28
N ASP A 113 -19.35 -11.29 -5.33
CA ASP A 113 -19.30 -12.74 -5.21
C ASP A 113 -17.87 -13.28 -5.20
N GLN A 114 -16.93 -12.51 -5.73
CA GLN A 114 -15.51 -12.85 -5.84
C GLN A 114 -14.66 -11.63 -5.63
N LEU A 115 -13.52 -11.77 -4.92
CA LEU A 115 -12.53 -10.72 -4.76
C LEU A 115 -11.40 -10.87 -5.79
N ASP A 116 -10.95 -9.76 -6.38
CA ASP A 116 -9.86 -9.77 -7.37
C ASP A 116 -8.52 -10.16 -6.75
N LEU A 117 -8.17 -9.56 -5.61
CA LEU A 117 -6.93 -9.84 -4.88
C LEU A 117 -7.20 -9.89 -3.37
N TYR A 118 -6.87 -11.00 -2.74
CA TYR A 118 -6.97 -11.16 -1.29
C TYR A 118 -5.58 -11.27 -0.67
N GLN A 119 -5.28 -10.47 0.35
CA GLN A 119 -3.92 -10.36 0.88
C GLN A 119 -3.86 -10.73 2.36
N ILE A 120 -2.81 -11.44 2.78
CA ILE A 120 -2.48 -11.60 4.19
C ILE A 120 -1.89 -10.26 4.67
N HIS A 121 -2.42 -9.69 5.75
CA HIS A 121 -2.15 -8.32 6.19
C HIS A 121 -0.99 -8.25 7.19
N CYS A 122 0.26 -8.31 6.71
CA CYS A 122 1.48 -8.25 7.52
C CYS A 122 1.49 -9.28 8.66
N PRO A 123 1.39 -10.58 8.34
CA PRO A 123 1.41 -11.63 9.34
C PRO A 123 2.82 -11.76 9.96
N PRO A 124 2.95 -12.32 11.18
CA PRO A 124 4.24 -12.75 11.69
C PRO A 124 4.94 -13.72 10.75
N PHE A 125 6.27 -13.64 10.64
CA PHE A 125 7.04 -14.47 9.72
C PHE A 125 6.85 -15.98 9.97
N GLU A 126 6.65 -16.38 11.22
CA GLU A 126 6.43 -17.78 11.60
C GLU A 126 5.14 -18.35 10.96
N ILE A 127 4.10 -17.52 10.78
CA ILE A 127 2.88 -17.91 10.08
C ILE A 127 3.15 -18.17 8.59
N LEU A 128 3.98 -17.33 7.97
CA LEU A 128 4.37 -17.54 6.57
C LEU A 128 5.21 -18.82 6.41
N LYS A 129 6.12 -19.09 7.36
CA LYS A 129 6.96 -20.31 7.36
C LYS A 129 6.15 -21.58 7.59
N ASP A 130 5.15 -21.55 8.46
CA ASP A 130 4.22 -22.67 8.67
C ASP A 130 3.55 -23.09 7.34
N GLY A 131 3.14 -22.15 6.53
CA GLY A 131 2.67 -22.37 5.16
C GLY A 131 1.21 -22.77 5.03
N ARG A 132 0.53 -23.21 6.10
CA ARG A 132 -0.90 -23.64 6.07
C ARG A 132 -1.84 -22.56 5.55
N VAL A 133 -1.55 -21.29 5.82
CA VAL A 133 -2.36 -20.17 5.31
C VAL A 133 -2.39 -20.12 3.78
N PHE A 134 -1.31 -20.51 3.11
CA PHE A 134 -1.29 -20.56 1.63
C PHE A 134 -2.17 -21.68 1.09
N GLU A 135 -2.22 -22.84 1.77
CA GLU A 135 -3.12 -23.95 1.40
C GLU A 135 -4.59 -23.54 1.51
N VAL A 136 -4.93 -22.73 2.54
CA VAL A 136 -6.28 -22.17 2.68
C VAL A 136 -6.60 -21.22 1.52
N LEU A 137 -5.68 -20.33 1.18
CA LEU A 137 -5.86 -19.38 0.07
C LEU A 137 -5.97 -20.11 -1.29
N ASP A 138 -5.23 -21.19 -1.50
CA ASP A 138 -5.34 -22.03 -2.69
C ASP A 138 -6.73 -22.66 -2.81
N LYS A 139 -7.30 -23.15 -1.71
CA LYS A 139 -8.68 -23.68 -1.68
C LYS A 139 -9.70 -22.59 -2.03
N LEU A 140 -9.59 -21.39 -1.44
CA LEU A 140 -10.50 -20.28 -1.72
C LEU A 140 -10.43 -19.84 -3.18
N LYS A 141 -9.23 -19.87 -3.77
CA LYS A 141 -9.02 -19.62 -5.21
C LYS A 141 -9.67 -20.71 -6.06
N GLN A 142 -9.49 -21.99 -5.72
CA GLN A 142 -10.14 -23.11 -6.41
C GLN A 142 -11.67 -23.06 -6.33
N GLN A 143 -12.22 -22.58 -5.21
CA GLN A 143 -13.64 -22.36 -5.01
C GLN A 143 -14.19 -21.16 -5.79
N GLY A 144 -13.31 -20.35 -6.42
CA GLY A 144 -13.69 -19.15 -7.14
C GLY A 144 -14.09 -17.96 -6.24
N LYS A 145 -13.78 -18.01 -4.94
CA LYS A 145 -14.06 -16.93 -3.99
C LYS A 145 -13.09 -15.77 -4.13
N ILE A 146 -11.86 -16.05 -4.56
CA ILE A 146 -10.82 -15.08 -4.88
C ILE A 146 -10.21 -15.42 -6.24
N ARG A 147 -9.82 -14.40 -7.01
CA ARG A 147 -9.10 -14.63 -8.28
C ARG A 147 -7.62 -14.86 -8.02
N TYR A 148 -7.03 -14.02 -7.21
CA TYR A 148 -5.62 -14.03 -6.85
C TYR A 148 -5.43 -13.77 -5.37
N TYR A 149 -4.26 -14.15 -4.84
CA TYR A 149 -3.86 -13.74 -3.52
C TYR A 149 -2.42 -13.24 -3.47
N GLY A 150 -2.14 -12.45 -2.47
CA GLY A 150 -0.85 -11.84 -2.21
C GLY A 150 -0.56 -11.72 -0.72
N VAL A 151 0.57 -11.12 -0.41
CA VAL A 151 0.99 -10.87 0.97
C VAL A 151 1.44 -9.42 1.11
N SER A 152 0.91 -8.71 2.11
CA SER A 152 1.50 -7.50 2.59
C SER A 152 2.60 -7.86 3.57
N VAL A 153 3.84 -7.47 3.29
CA VAL A 153 5.02 -7.83 4.07
C VAL A 153 5.67 -6.58 4.67
N GLU A 154 6.41 -6.77 5.75
CA GLU A 154 7.10 -5.70 6.45
C GLU A 154 8.60 -5.67 6.13
N THR A 155 9.17 -6.82 5.78
CA THR A 155 10.60 -6.97 5.52
C THR A 155 10.88 -7.53 4.13
N VAL A 156 12.10 -7.26 3.63
CA VAL A 156 12.61 -7.88 2.40
C VAL A 156 12.71 -9.40 2.55
N GLU A 157 13.12 -9.90 3.72
CA GLU A 157 13.25 -11.34 4.01
C GLU A 157 11.90 -12.06 3.88
N GLU A 158 10.83 -11.51 4.47
CA GLU A 158 9.47 -12.04 4.33
C GLU A 158 9.02 -12.04 2.87
N GLY A 159 9.31 -10.96 2.15
CA GLY A 159 8.99 -10.85 0.73
C GLY A 159 9.69 -11.93 -0.09
N LEU A 160 11.00 -12.11 0.06
CA LEU A 160 11.77 -13.14 -0.63
C LEU A 160 11.26 -14.55 -0.32
N PHE A 161 10.92 -14.83 0.94
CA PHE A 161 10.29 -16.09 1.32
C PHE A 161 8.95 -16.34 0.60
N CYS A 162 8.10 -15.32 0.54
CA CYS A 162 6.81 -15.42 -0.15
C CYS A 162 6.96 -15.63 -1.66
N LEU A 163 8.04 -15.14 -2.27
CA LEU A 163 8.33 -15.35 -3.69
C LEU A 163 8.61 -16.83 -4.04
N GLU A 164 8.92 -17.67 -3.06
CA GLU A 164 9.07 -19.12 -3.27
C GLU A 164 7.72 -19.87 -3.30
N LYS A 165 6.62 -19.18 -3.01
CA LYS A 165 5.27 -19.78 -3.05
C LYS A 165 4.67 -19.60 -4.44
N GLU A 166 4.33 -20.71 -5.09
CA GLU A 166 3.92 -20.76 -6.51
C GLU A 166 2.75 -19.83 -6.85
N ASN A 167 1.74 -19.78 -6.00
CA ASN A 167 0.49 -19.07 -6.26
C ASN A 167 0.42 -17.66 -5.70
N VAL A 168 1.46 -17.19 -4.99
CA VAL A 168 1.55 -15.77 -4.59
C VAL A 168 1.70 -14.93 -5.84
N SER A 169 0.74 -14.03 -6.05
CA SER A 169 0.62 -13.22 -7.25
C SER A 169 1.13 -11.79 -7.06
N SER A 170 1.12 -11.29 -5.83
CA SER A 170 1.59 -9.95 -5.50
C SER A 170 2.22 -9.86 -4.11
N LEU A 171 3.12 -8.92 -3.95
CA LEU A 171 3.61 -8.46 -2.66
C LEU A 171 3.26 -6.97 -2.49
N GLN A 172 2.74 -6.63 -1.32
CA GLN A 172 2.52 -5.24 -0.93
C GLN A 172 3.59 -4.84 0.09
N VAL A 173 4.38 -3.81 -0.23
CA VAL A 173 5.57 -3.43 0.56
C VAL A 173 5.62 -1.93 0.82
N ILE A 174 6.17 -1.52 1.97
CA ILE A 174 6.50 -0.12 2.22
C ILE A 174 7.65 0.28 1.32
N PHE A 175 7.40 1.23 0.42
CA PHE A 175 8.40 1.69 -0.51
C PHE A 175 8.23 3.17 -0.86
N ASN A 176 9.28 3.95 -0.64
CA ASN A 176 9.32 5.38 -0.95
C ASN A 176 10.79 5.87 -0.99
N MET A 177 11.00 7.15 -1.33
CA MET A 177 12.35 7.74 -1.44
C MET A 177 13.20 7.61 -0.16
N LEU A 178 12.55 7.49 1.03
CA LEU A 178 13.21 7.34 2.32
C LEU A 178 13.30 5.87 2.79
N ARG A 179 12.81 4.90 1.98
CA ARG A 179 12.84 3.47 2.30
C ARG A 179 12.99 2.65 1.02
N GLN A 180 14.24 2.41 0.61
CA GLN A 180 14.58 1.90 -0.73
C GLN A 180 15.14 0.48 -0.76
N LYS A 181 15.37 -0.17 0.38
CA LYS A 181 15.97 -1.52 0.47
C LYS A 181 15.32 -2.56 -0.47
N PRO A 182 13.99 -2.56 -0.71
CA PRO A 182 13.38 -3.51 -1.65
C PRO A 182 13.93 -3.47 -3.08
N LEU A 183 14.54 -2.36 -3.52
CA LEU A 183 15.17 -2.25 -4.84
C LEU A 183 16.41 -3.15 -5.02
N GLU A 184 17.08 -3.52 -3.93
CA GLU A 184 18.37 -4.22 -4.03
C GLU A 184 18.18 -5.68 -4.46
N GLU A 185 17.19 -6.39 -3.91
CA GLU A 185 16.99 -7.81 -4.15
C GLU A 185 15.52 -8.18 -4.41
N LEU A 186 14.59 -7.62 -3.61
CA LEU A 186 13.19 -8.06 -3.64
C LEU A 186 12.52 -7.76 -4.99
N PHE A 187 12.65 -6.55 -5.52
CA PHE A 187 11.99 -6.17 -6.78
C PHE A 187 12.56 -6.90 -7.98
N PRO A 188 13.91 -7.04 -8.15
CA PRO A 188 14.46 -7.86 -9.22
C PRO A 188 13.97 -9.31 -9.17
N THR A 189 13.95 -9.92 -7.98
CA THR A 189 13.48 -11.29 -7.80
C THR A 189 11.99 -11.43 -8.06
N ALA A 190 11.17 -10.49 -7.57
CA ALA A 190 9.73 -10.47 -7.83
C ALA A 190 9.43 -10.38 -9.34
N LYS A 191 10.13 -9.49 -10.05
CA LYS A 191 10.02 -9.37 -11.51
C LYS A 191 10.37 -10.68 -12.22
N GLN A 192 11.48 -11.32 -11.84
CA GLN A 192 11.90 -12.60 -12.42
C GLN A 192 10.87 -13.71 -12.22
N LYS A 193 10.21 -13.71 -11.05
CA LYS A 193 9.18 -14.71 -10.69
C LYS A 193 7.77 -14.33 -11.17
N GLY A 194 7.62 -13.16 -11.81
CA GLY A 194 6.32 -12.67 -12.27
C GLY A 194 5.36 -12.33 -11.14
N VAL A 195 5.86 -11.88 -9.99
CA VAL A 195 5.04 -11.41 -8.85
C VAL A 195 4.95 -9.89 -8.89
N GLY A 196 3.74 -9.36 -8.82
CA GLY A 196 3.48 -7.91 -8.88
C GLY A 196 3.83 -7.21 -7.58
N ILE A 197 4.39 -5.99 -7.66
CA ILE A 197 4.68 -5.16 -6.50
C ILE A 197 3.66 -4.04 -6.38
N ILE A 198 3.03 -3.94 -5.21
CA ILE A 198 2.15 -2.85 -4.80
C ILE A 198 2.91 -2.01 -3.77
N ALA A 199 3.25 -0.78 -4.13
CA ALA A 199 3.99 0.12 -3.24
C ALA A 199 3.03 0.86 -2.30
N ARG A 200 3.12 0.59 -0.98
CA ARG A 200 2.35 1.27 0.06
C ARG A 200 3.20 2.29 0.84
N VAL A 201 2.54 3.16 1.61
CA VAL A 201 3.17 4.25 2.38
C VAL A 201 4.10 5.13 1.50
N PRO A 202 3.64 5.50 0.28
CA PRO A 202 4.51 6.14 -0.72
C PRO A 202 5.00 7.52 -0.30
N LEU A 203 4.29 8.19 0.59
CA LEU A 203 4.61 9.53 1.08
C LEU A 203 5.23 9.52 2.49
N ALA A 204 5.65 8.36 2.99
CA ALA A 204 6.22 8.19 4.34
C ALA A 204 5.35 8.88 5.40
N SER A 205 4.04 8.54 5.45
CA SER A 205 3.01 9.13 6.33
C SER A 205 2.91 10.66 6.26
N GLY A 206 3.28 11.22 5.09
CA GLY A 206 3.21 12.65 4.83
C GLY A 206 4.54 13.40 4.88
N LEU A 207 5.65 12.80 5.34
CA LEU A 207 6.97 13.44 5.34
C LEU A 207 7.36 13.97 3.94
N LEU A 208 7.15 13.15 2.91
CA LEU A 208 7.49 13.50 1.52
C LEU A 208 6.53 14.52 0.88
N THR A 209 5.50 14.99 1.59
CA THR A 209 4.70 16.13 1.12
C THR A 209 5.40 17.48 1.32
N GLY A 210 6.34 17.52 2.28
CA GLY A 210 7.03 18.72 2.67
C GLY A 210 6.19 19.73 3.45
N LYS A 211 5.06 19.31 3.98
CA LYS A 211 4.13 20.18 4.74
C LYS A 211 4.45 20.26 6.23
N PHE A 212 5.25 19.32 6.75
CA PHE A 212 5.53 19.26 8.17
C PHE A 212 6.76 20.08 8.54
N THR A 213 6.64 20.76 9.67
CA THR A 213 7.75 21.33 10.45
C THR A 213 8.01 20.44 11.66
N THR A 214 9.15 20.58 12.30
CA THR A 214 9.54 19.72 13.43
C THR A 214 8.67 19.90 14.68
N ASP A 215 7.95 21.00 14.78
CA ASP A 215 7.00 21.34 15.86
C ASP A 215 5.55 20.93 15.54
N HIS A 216 5.31 20.28 14.38
CA HIS A 216 3.96 19.83 14.00
C HIS A 216 3.41 18.81 14.99
N GLN A 217 2.17 19.03 15.42
CA GLN A 217 1.45 18.12 16.32
C GLN A 217 0.36 17.36 15.56
N PHE A 218 0.17 16.10 15.90
CA PHE A 218 -0.89 15.26 15.37
C PHE A 218 -1.99 15.06 16.43
N GLU A 219 -3.23 14.88 15.99
CA GLU A 219 -4.34 14.55 16.88
C GLU A 219 -4.11 13.19 17.55
N THR A 220 -4.69 13.00 18.73
CA THR A 220 -4.44 11.80 19.56
C THR A 220 -4.95 10.51 18.94
N ASP A 221 -5.97 10.57 18.08
CA ASP A 221 -6.55 9.46 17.31
C ASP A 221 -5.85 9.20 15.96
N ASP A 222 -4.87 10.04 15.59
CA ASP A 222 -4.06 9.86 14.40
C ASP A 222 -2.94 8.83 14.67
N HIS A 223 -2.79 7.83 13.78
CA HIS A 223 -1.75 6.82 13.95
C HIS A 223 -0.34 7.42 13.99
N ARG A 224 -0.12 8.59 13.40
CA ARG A 224 1.17 9.31 13.46
C ARG A 224 1.49 9.82 14.86
N GLN A 225 0.49 9.90 15.75
CA GLN A 225 0.64 10.19 17.17
C GLN A 225 0.75 8.91 17.98
N PHE A 226 -0.24 7.99 17.90
CA PHE A 226 -0.29 6.80 18.76
C PHE A 226 0.62 5.65 18.34
N ASN A 227 1.15 5.65 17.12
CA ASN A 227 2.09 4.63 16.62
C ASN A 227 3.43 5.24 16.17
N LYS A 228 3.80 6.41 16.65
CA LYS A 228 5.04 7.09 16.23
C LYS A 228 6.31 6.27 16.49
N ASP A 229 6.29 5.44 17.51
CA ASP A 229 7.40 4.58 17.93
C ASP A 229 7.08 3.08 17.80
N GLY A 230 5.97 2.71 17.14
CA GLY A 230 5.57 1.32 16.89
C GLY A 230 4.77 0.69 18.03
N GLU A 231 4.02 1.47 18.79
CA GLU A 231 3.31 1.02 19.97
C GLU A 231 2.11 0.12 19.65
N ALA A 232 1.50 0.31 18.48
CA ALA A 232 0.30 -0.44 18.06
C ALA A 232 0.59 -1.44 16.95
N PHE A 233 1.49 -1.11 16.03
CA PHE A 233 1.90 -1.95 14.90
C PHE A 233 3.31 -1.56 14.44
N ASN A 234 3.86 -2.26 13.43
CA ASN A 234 5.25 -2.07 13.00
C ASN A 234 5.60 -0.59 12.82
N VAL A 235 6.71 -0.17 13.41
CA VAL A 235 7.21 1.21 13.36
C VAL A 235 7.42 1.72 11.93
N GLY A 236 7.66 0.83 10.97
CA GLY A 236 7.81 1.15 9.55
C GLY A 236 6.54 1.73 8.91
N GLU A 237 5.37 1.42 9.45
CA GLU A 237 4.08 1.97 8.98
C GLU A 237 3.98 3.48 9.21
N THR A 238 4.69 3.99 10.22
CA THR A 238 4.67 5.40 10.57
C THR A 238 6.00 6.04 10.19
N PHE A 239 5.95 7.06 9.34
CA PHE A 239 7.11 7.80 8.83
C PHE A 239 8.19 6.92 8.14
N GLY A 240 7.81 5.72 7.66
CA GLY A 240 8.76 4.77 7.09
C GLY A 240 9.76 4.20 8.10
N GLY A 241 9.48 4.31 9.40
CA GLY A 241 10.37 3.89 10.50
C GLY A 241 11.32 4.99 11.00
N LEU A 242 11.30 6.18 10.40
CA LEU A 242 12.13 7.30 10.83
C LEU A 242 11.55 7.98 12.08
N PRO A 243 12.38 8.45 13.02
CA PRO A 243 11.94 9.43 14.01
C PRO A 243 11.39 10.68 13.32
N PHE A 244 10.29 11.25 13.79
CA PHE A 244 9.57 12.32 13.10
C PHE A 244 10.46 13.52 12.74
N GLU A 245 11.15 14.11 13.72
CA GLU A 245 12.03 15.28 13.50
C GLU A 245 13.15 14.98 12.48
N LYS A 246 13.76 13.79 12.59
CA LYS A 246 14.79 13.36 11.63
C LYS A 246 14.20 13.18 10.24
N GLY A 247 13.01 12.58 10.15
CA GLY A 247 12.27 12.40 8.90
C GLY A 247 11.95 13.73 8.21
N VAL A 248 11.52 14.74 8.98
CA VAL A 248 11.30 16.11 8.46
C VAL A 248 12.59 16.70 7.92
N ALA A 249 13.69 16.62 8.68
CA ALA A 249 14.99 17.15 8.26
C ALA A 249 15.48 16.48 6.97
N LEU A 250 15.40 15.14 6.88
CA LEU A 250 15.79 14.36 5.70
C LEU A 250 14.89 14.67 4.48
N SER A 251 13.56 14.75 4.69
CA SER A 251 12.64 15.12 3.63
C SER A 251 12.90 16.51 3.06
N ASN A 252 13.34 17.48 3.90
CA ASN A 252 13.67 18.81 3.44
C ASN A 252 14.91 18.85 2.54
N GLN A 253 15.86 17.94 2.71
CA GLN A 253 17.02 17.80 1.81
C GLN A 253 16.62 17.29 0.41
N LEU A 254 15.45 16.68 0.28
CA LEU A 254 14.86 16.26 -1.00
C LEU A 254 13.98 17.35 -1.65
N SER A 255 13.99 18.60 -1.17
CA SER A 255 13.13 19.68 -1.72
C SER A 255 13.32 19.89 -3.23
N TRP A 256 14.53 19.70 -3.73
CA TRP A 256 14.92 19.87 -5.14
C TRP A 256 14.14 18.94 -6.10
N VAL A 257 13.63 17.78 -5.65
CA VAL A 257 12.90 16.85 -6.51
C VAL A 257 11.60 17.45 -7.09
N ALA A 258 11.11 18.53 -6.47
CA ALA A 258 9.89 19.22 -6.86
C ALA A 258 10.09 20.26 -7.98
N GLU A 259 11.33 20.68 -8.30
CA GLU A 259 11.61 21.82 -9.18
C GLU A 259 10.83 21.74 -10.51
N ASP A 260 10.91 20.62 -11.22
CA ASP A 260 10.22 20.42 -12.49
C ASP A 260 8.91 19.61 -12.37
N ARG A 261 8.50 19.26 -11.12
CA ARG A 261 7.38 18.32 -10.84
C ARG A 261 6.26 18.95 -10.02
N GLY A 262 6.33 20.26 -9.83
CA GLY A 262 5.30 21.07 -9.19
C GLY A 262 5.26 20.99 -7.66
N ASN A 263 5.37 19.80 -7.07
CA ASN A 263 5.49 19.62 -5.63
C ASN A 263 6.14 18.28 -5.27
N ARG A 264 6.51 18.12 -3.99
CA ARG A 264 7.19 16.91 -3.51
C ARG A 264 6.29 15.66 -3.54
N THR A 265 4.99 15.80 -3.35
CA THR A 265 4.02 14.68 -3.44
C THR A 265 4.05 14.06 -4.83
N ARG A 266 3.91 14.87 -5.89
CA ARG A 266 3.93 14.41 -7.28
C ARG A 266 5.27 13.79 -7.63
N ALA A 267 6.36 14.42 -7.20
CA ALA A 267 7.71 13.90 -7.41
C ALA A 267 7.91 12.53 -6.74
N ALA A 268 7.48 12.38 -5.48
CA ALA A 268 7.59 11.12 -4.75
C ALA A 268 6.80 9.99 -5.41
N LEU A 269 5.57 10.24 -5.83
CA LEU A 269 4.75 9.26 -6.55
C LEU A 269 5.35 8.90 -7.91
N LYS A 270 5.81 9.91 -8.69
CA LYS A 270 6.48 9.69 -9.98
C LYS A 270 7.73 8.84 -9.83
N TRP A 271 8.53 9.09 -8.80
CA TRP A 271 9.73 8.32 -8.54
C TRP A 271 9.41 6.83 -8.31
N ILE A 272 8.34 6.53 -7.57
CA ILE A 272 7.92 5.14 -7.33
C ILE A 272 7.43 4.49 -8.62
N MET A 273 6.54 5.16 -9.37
CA MET A 273 6.00 4.65 -10.64
C MET A 273 7.08 4.37 -11.69
N GLN A 274 8.24 5.04 -11.58
CA GLN A 274 9.36 4.87 -12.48
C GLN A 274 10.27 3.68 -12.11
N GLN A 275 10.12 3.10 -10.90
CA GLN A 275 10.95 1.98 -10.48
C GLN A 275 10.56 0.69 -11.18
N GLU A 276 11.56 -0.02 -11.69
CA GLU A 276 11.34 -1.30 -12.35
C GLU A 276 10.80 -2.33 -11.34
N GLY A 277 9.80 -3.10 -11.74
CA GLY A 277 9.16 -4.11 -10.90
C GLY A 277 7.92 -3.61 -10.14
N VAL A 278 7.73 -2.30 -9.97
CA VAL A 278 6.51 -1.76 -9.36
C VAL A 278 5.34 -1.85 -10.34
N SER A 279 4.28 -2.55 -9.96
CA SER A 279 3.05 -2.64 -10.75
C SER A 279 2.15 -1.44 -10.51
N THR A 280 2.00 -1.01 -9.27
CA THR A 280 1.18 0.13 -8.88
C THR A 280 1.65 0.74 -7.56
N VAL A 281 1.35 2.02 -7.37
CA VAL A 281 1.52 2.74 -6.12
C VAL A 281 0.15 3.14 -5.56
N ILE A 282 -0.05 3.00 -4.25
CA ILE A 282 -1.35 3.22 -3.58
C ILE A 282 -1.27 4.34 -2.53
N PRO A 283 -1.15 5.64 -2.92
CA PRO A 283 -1.29 6.73 -1.98
C PRO A 283 -2.69 6.75 -1.35
N GLY A 284 -2.77 7.21 -0.10
CA GLY A 284 -4.04 7.51 0.54
C GLY A 284 -4.62 8.85 0.06
N PHE A 285 -5.90 9.05 0.34
CA PHE A 285 -6.62 10.31 0.07
C PHE A 285 -7.79 10.48 1.05
N LYS A 286 -8.24 11.72 1.21
CA LYS A 286 -9.41 12.06 2.04
C LYS A 286 -10.50 12.80 1.25
N ASN A 287 -10.14 13.47 0.17
CA ASN A 287 -11.02 14.34 -0.60
C ASN A 287 -10.57 14.44 -2.07
N VAL A 288 -11.44 15.02 -2.90
CA VAL A 288 -11.21 15.23 -4.34
C VAL A 288 -9.90 15.97 -4.63
N ARG A 289 -9.58 17.01 -3.85
CA ARG A 289 -8.37 17.81 -4.04
C ARG A 289 -7.09 16.96 -3.92
N GLN A 290 -7.06 16.05 -2.92
CA GLN A 290 -5.90 15.14 -2.76
C GLN A 290 -5.82 14.11 -3.88
N VAL A 291 -6.96 13.60 -4.35
CA VAL A 291 -7.02 12.72 -5.53
C VAL A 291 -6.44 13.44 -6.75
N GLU A 292 -6.89 14.65 -7.04
CA GLU A 292 -6.42 15.43 -8.19
C GLU A 292 -4.93 15.77 -8.11
N ASP A 293 -4.43 16.13 -6.92
CA ASP A 293 -3.00 16.41 -6.74
C ASP A 293 -2.16 15.14 -6.93
N ASN A 294 -2.60 13.99 -6.41
CA ASN A 294 -1.94 12.71 -6.62
C ASN A 294 -1.95 12.31 -8.11
N LEU A 295 -3.08 12.50 -8.80
CA LEU A 295 -3.22 12.19 -10.24
C LEU A 295 -2.27 13.00 -11.12
N GLN A 296 -1.93 14.22 -10.74
CA GLN A 296 -0.94 15.02 -11.48
C GLN A 296 0.46 14.34 -11.52
N ALA A 297 0.75 13.41 -10.61
CA ALA A 297 2.01 12.69 -10.61
C ALA A 297 2.23 11.88 -11.92
N VAL A 298 1.19 11.48 -12.64
CA VAL A 298 1.33 10.73 -13.88
C VAL A 298 1.86 11.60 -15.01
N GLU A 299 1.59 12.92 -14.99
CA GLU A 299 1.91 13.88 -16.03
C GLU A 299 3.28 14.56 -15.85
N VAL A 300 3.86 14.54 -14.63
CA VAL A 300 5.15 15.22 -14.40
C VAL A 300 6.32 14.48 -15.02
N PRO A 301 7.43 15.17 -15.33
CA PRO A 301 8.60 14.58 -15.96
C PRO A 301 9.18 13.40 -15.19
N HIS A 302 9.71 12.41 -15.90
CA HIS A 302 10.52 11.34 -15.33
C HIS A 302 11.80 11.89 -14.69
N PHE A 303 12.30 11.20 -13.67
CA PHE A 303 13.63 11.44 -13.13
C PHE A 303 14.68 10.98 -14.15
N THR A 304 15.73 11.77 -14.30
CA THR A 304 16.93 11.37 -15.04
C THR A 304 17.72 10.32 -14.27
N GLN A 305 18.65 9.63 -14.91
CA GLN A 305 19.51 8.65 -14.24
C GLN A 305 20.36 9.28 -13.13
N ASP A 306 20.85 10.51 -13.36
CA ASP A 306 21.63 11.25 -12.37
C ASP A 306 20.78 11.61 -11.14
N GLU A 307 19.53 12.03 -11.33
CA GLU A 307 18.58 12.29 -10.23
C GLU A 307 18.25 11.01 -9.44
N LEU A 308 18.01 9.90 -10.14
CA LEU A 308 17.76 8.60 -9.50
C LEU A 308 18.96 8.16 -8.67
N GLU A 309 20.17 8.29 -9.21
CA GLU A 309 21.41 7.97 -8.50
C GLU A 309 21.62 8.90 -7.30
N LYS A 310 21.37 10.21 -7.45
CA LYS A 310 21.45 11.16 -6.35
C LYS A 310 20.50 10.80 -5.19
N ILE A 311 19.27 10.40 -5.50
CA ILE A 311 18.30 9.93 -4.49
C ILE A 311 18.78 8.64 -3.84
N ARG A 312 19.34 7.70 -4.61
CA ARG A 312 19.87 6.43 -4.10
C ARG A 312 21.05 6.64 -3.16
N VAL A 313 22.00 7.49 -3.55
CA VAL A 313 23.18 7.83 -2.73
C VAL A 313 22.75 8.54 -1.44
N PHE A 314 21.81 9.47 -1.53
CA PHE A 314 21.22 10.15 -0.38
C PHE A 314 20.59 9.14 0.59
N TYR A 315 19.79 8.19 0.10
CA TYR A 315 19.20 7.15 0.94
C TYR A 315 20.29 6.33 1.67
N LYS A 316 21.30 5.89 0.95
CA LYS A 316 22.38 5.04 1.52
C LYS A 316 23.22 5.76 2.56
N ASN A 317 23.51 7.03 2.35
CA ASN A 317 24.45 7.77 3.20
C ASN A 317 23.78 8.49 4.36
N GLU A 318 22.54 8.97 4.17
CA GLU A 318 21.90 9.89 5.11
C GLU A 318 20.64 9.32 5.78
N VAL A 319 19.98 8.34 5.16
CA VAL A 319 18.65 7.89 5.61
C VAL A 319 18.69 6.52 6.25
N HIS A 320 19.32 5.55 5.58
CA HIS A 320 19.25 4.12 5.89
C HIS A 320 19.52 3.80 7.36
N GLU A 321 20.56 4.35 7.97
CA GLU A 321 20.95 4.08 9.36
C GLU A 321 19.96 4.58 10.42
N HIS A 322 19.04 5.47 10.03
CA HIS A 322 18.04 6.04 10.93
C HIS A 322 16.71 5.30 10.91
N ILE A 323 16.52 4.33 10.00
CA ILE A 323 15.30 3.55 9.92
C ILE A 323 15.26 2.54 11.05
N ARG A 324 14.23 2.63 11.87
CA ARG A 324 13.98 1.74 13.00
C ARG A 324 13.21 0.50 12.58
N GLY A 325 13.40 -0.58 13.33
CA GLY A 325 12.76 -1.87 13.07
C GLY A 325 13.42 -2.67 11.95
N ARG A 326 12.92 -3.87 11.73
CA ARG A 326 13.31 -4.71 10.58
C ARG A 326 12.64 -4.21 9.31
N TYR A 327 13.31 -4.30 8.18
CA TYR A 327 12.73 -3.98 6.87
C TYR A 327 13.50 -4.58 5.70
#